data_30a52358828ebcd7b0bd90665126d771
#
_entry.id   30a52358828ebcd7b0bd90665126d771
#
_cell.length_a   1.000
_cell.length_b   1.000
_cell.length_c   1.000
_cell.angle_alpha   90.00
_cell.angle_beta   90.00
_cell.angle_gamma   90.00
#
_symmetry.space_group_name_H-M   'P 1'
#
loop_
_entity.id
_entity.type
_entity.pdbx_description
1 polymer ?
#
loop_
_entity_poly.entity_id
_entity_poly.type
_entity_poly.pdbx_seq_one_letter_code
_entity_poly.pdbx_strand_id
1 'polypeptide(L)'
;MTAFLPVTRRELLETGVEQPDFVYITGDAYVDHPSFGAAIITRILQSLGYSVAVIAQPNWHTTQDFMRFGCPRLAFLVTGGNIDSMVAHYTSAKRKRNSDLYSPGGKAGLRPDRAVITYCRKIREAYPNAAIAIGGLEASLRRFAHYDYWDDCVRPSILVDSGADLLMYGMGEHQITELAQQLAEGIPISGITGIRGTCYLTDPVNTPWGAVQCPDFAQVSRDKRAYAKATRQQYDQQDEISGKVVIQRHGDKMLVQNPPALSLTQEELDAVYRLPYTRCAHPMYDKQGGVPSIEEVQFSIAHNRGCFGYCNFCSIALHQGRRITCRSEESILEEAKKIIAMPNFKGYIHDVGGPTANFRLPSCKKQATHGMCPGKKCLAPEPCKALQVDHTEYLSILRKLRALPGVKRVFIRSGIRFDYVMADKDDTFFKELVSEHVSGQLKVAPEHVSNVVLDKMGKPHIECYEACLLYTSDAADDSL
;
A
#
# COMPACT_ATOMS: atom_id res chain seq x y z
N MET A 1 14.51 -6.54 -23.86
CA MET A 1 14.33 -5.68 -22.66
C MET A 1 12.85 -5.48 -22.44
N THR A 2 12.39 -5.51 -21.21
CA THR A 2 10.99 -5.22 -20.88
C THR A 2 10.72 -3.75 -21.21
N ALA A 3 9.65 -3.47 -22.00
CA ALA A 3 9.28 -2.12 -22.36
C ALA A 3 8.39 -1.48 -21.26
N PHE A 4 8.47 -0.17 -21.09
CA PHE A 4 7.50 0.59 -20.32
C PHE A 4 6.12 0.55 -20.99
N LEU A 5 5.08 0.77 -20.17
CA LEU A 5 3.74 1.00 -20.73
C LEU A 5 3.67 2.39 -21.37
N PRO A 6 2.80 2.58 -22.38
CA PRO A 6 2.68 3.85 -23.09
C PRO A 6 2.35 5.04 -22.19
N VAL A 7 3.11 6.13 -22.31
CA VAL A 7 2.88 7.42 -21.65
C VAL A 7 2.55 8.53 -22.66
N THR A 8 2.71 8.26 -23.96
CA THR A 8 2.37 9.15 -25.05
C THR A 8 1.44 8.47 -26.06
N ARG A 9 0.67 9.28 -26.79
CA ARG A 9 -0.20 8.77 -27.87
C ARG A 9 0.57 8.00 -28.93
N ARG A 10 1.79 8.46 -29.25
CA ARG A 10 2.67 7.80 -30.21
C ARG A 10 3.06 6.39 -29.74
N GLU A 11 3.53 6.25 -28.49
CA GLU A 11 3.89 4.95 -27.91
C GLU A 11 2.71 3.98 -27.90
N LEU A 12 1.48 4.48 -27.60
CA LEU A 12 0.29 3.66 -27.65
C LEU A 12 0.03 3.12 -29.07
N LEU A 13 0.11 3.98 -30.08
CA LEU A 13 -0.08 3.58 -31.49
C LEU A 13 1.00 2.60 -31.96
N GLU A 14 2.25 2.71 -31.47
CA GLU A 14 3.34 1.77 -31.75
C GLU A 14 3.04 0.34 -31.19
N THR A 15 2.14 0.20 -30.20
CA THR A 15 1.63 -1.11 -29.75
C THR A 15 0.49 -1.66 -30.61
N GLY A 16 0.02 -0.93 -31.61
CA GLY A 16 -1.13 -1.29 -32.43
C GLY A 16 -2.50 -0.98 -31.82
N VAL A 17 -2.53 -0.22 -30.71
CA VAL A 17 -3.74 0.14 -29.96
C VAL A 17 -4.12 1.59 -30.24
N GLU A 18 -5.34 1.80 -30.77
CA GLU A 18 -5.88 3.16 -30.98
C GLU A 18 -6.58 3.70 -29.74
N GLN A 19 -7.35 2.87 -29.06
CA GLN A 19 -8.08 3.22 -27.83
C GLN A 19 -7.70 2.23 -26.73
N PRO A 20 -7.09 2.68 -25.60
CA PRO A 20 -6.71 1.77 -24.54
C PRO A 20 -7.94 1.29 -23.77
N ASP A 21 -7.85 0.09 -23.20
CA ASP A 21 -8.88 -0.43 -22.29
C ASP A 21 -8.93 0.37 -21.00
N PHE A 22 -7.76 0.68 -20.46
CA PHE A 22 -7.62 1.45 -19.23
C PHE A 22 -6.65 2.61 -19.43
N VAL A 23 -6.97 3.75 -18.80
CA VAL A 23 -6.05 4.86 -18.61
C VAL A 23 -5.78 4.98 -17.10
N TYR A 24 -4.53 4.73 -16.71
CA TYR A 24 -4.10 4.83 -15.31
C TYR A 24 -3.50 6.21 -15.02
N ILE A 25 -4.06 6.91 -14.04
CA ILE A 25 -3.64 8.26 -13.65
C ILE A 25 -3.06 8.22 -12.24
N THR A 26 -1.84 8.73 -12.07
CA THR A 26 -1.14 8.73 -10.80
C THR A 26 -0.56 10.09 -10.44
N GLY A 27 -0.55 10.38 -9.14
CA GLY A 27 0.12 11.56 -8.59
C GLY A 27 1.65 11.47 -8.52
N ASP A 28 2.22 10.28 -8.72
CA ASP A 28 3.66 10.05 -8.80
C ASP A 28 4.17 10.12 -10.23
N ALA A 29 5.46 10.41 -10.43
CA ALA A 29 6.17 10.11 -11.67
C ALA A 29 6.09 8.60 -11.96
N TYR A 30 6.13 8.23 -13.24
CA TYR A 30 6.03 6.81 -13.63
C TYR A 30 7.33 6.07 -13.33
N VAL A 31 7.25 5.18 -12.35
CA VAL A 31 8.28 4.23 -11.95
C VAL A 31 7.70 2.82 -12.08
N ASP A 32 8.31 2.00 -12.93
CA ASP A 32 7.87 0.62 -13.18
C ASP A 32 8.64 -0.36 -12.27
N HIS A 33 8.27 -0.37 -11.00
CA HIS A 33 8.92 -1.18 -9.98
C HIS A 33 7.87 -1.80 -9.03
N PRO A 34 8.04 -3.05 -8.55
CA PRO A 34 7.05 -3.74 -7.72
C PRO A 34 6.81 -3.12 -6.32
N SER A 35 7.55 -2.08 -5.95
CA SER A 35 7.24 -1.24 -4.78
C SER A 35 6.25 -0.10 -5.08
N PHE A 36 5.79 0.05 -6.32
CA PHE A 36 4.87 1.08 -6.75
C PHE A 36 3.53 0.47 -7.14
N GLY A 37 2.46 0.91 -6.50
CA GLY A 37 1.10 0.42 -6.80
C GLY A 37 0.71 0.63 -8.27
N ALA A 38 1.15 1.73 -8.89
CA ALA A 38 0.94 1.98 -10.31
C ALA A 38 1.50 0.86 -11.18
N ALA A 39 2.74 0.44 -10.93
CA ALA A 39 3.37 -0.64 -11.67
C ALA A 39 2.66 -1.98 -11.46
N ILE A 40 2.31 -2.32 -10.22
CA ILE A 40 1.61 -3.58 -9.90
C ILE A 40 0.29 -3.66 -10.65
N ILE A 41 -0.58 -2.67 -10.49
CA ILE A 41 -1.93 -2.68 -11.07
C ILE A 41 -1.89 -2.69 -12.60
N THR A 42 -1.04 -1.87 -13.19
CA THR A 42 -0.94 -1.78 -14.66
C THR A 42 -0.32 -3.03 -15.28
N ARG A 43 0.68 -3.65 -14.60
CA ARG A 43 1.27 -4.91 -15.08
C ARG A 43 0.33 -6.11 -14.92
N ILE A 44 -0.51 -6.14 -13.88
CA ILE A 44 -1.57 -7.15 -13.75
C ILE A 44 -2.53 -7.03 -14.94
N LEU A 45 -3.05 -5.85 -15.22
CA LEU A 45 -3.95 -5.63 -16.36
C LEU A 45 -3.31 -6.04 -17.69
N GLN A 46 -2.04 -5.68 -17.90
CA GLN A 46 -1.28 -6.09 -19.08
C GLN A 46 -1.17 -7.62 -19.17
N SER A 47 -0.90 -8.30 -18.05
CA SER A 47 -0.77 -9.77 -18.03
C SER A 47 -2.10 -10.49 -18.32
N LEU A 48 -3.23 -9.83 -18.08
CA LEU A 48 -4.57 -10.30 -18.40
C LEU A 48 -4.97 -9.98 -19.85
N GLY A 49 -4.09 -9.34 -20.65
CA GLY A 49 -4.32 -9.02 -22.04
C GLY A 49 -4.99 -7.66 -22.28
N TYR A 50 -5.21 -6.84 -21.26
CA TYR A 50 -5.75 -5.49 -21.43
C TYR A 50 -4.68 -4.50 -21.85
N SER A 51 -5.06 -3.57 -22.72
CA SER A 51 -4.23 -2.43 -23.10
C SER A 51 -4.33 -1.32 -22.05
N VAL A 52 -3.17 -0.84 -21.57
CA VAL A 52 -3.09 0.17 -20.52
C VAL A 52 -2.18 1.31 -20.95
N ALA A 53 -2.65 2.54 -20.78
CA ALA A 53 -1.83 3.75 -20.93
C ALA A 53 -1.70 4.46 -19.58
N VAL A 54 -0.55 5.10 -19.32
CA VAL A 54 -0.24 5.75 -18.05
C VAL A 54 -0.14 7.27 -18.22
N ILE A 55 -0.86 8.00 -17.39
CA ILE A 55 -0.73 9.46 -17.25
C ILE A 55 -0.16 9.74 -15.85
N ALA A 56 1.11 10.02 -15.78
CA ALA A 56 1.82 10.31 -14.55
C ALA A 56 1.92 11.84 -14.35
N GLN A 57 1.51 12.32 -13.19
CA GLN A 57 1.52 13.73 -12.82
C GLN A 57 0.96 14.67 -13.90
N PRO A 58 -0.32 14.48 -14.32
CA PRO A 58 -0.93 15.35 -15.34
C PRO A 58 -0.95 16.81 -14.91
N ASN A 59 -0.88 17.71 -15.88
CA ASN A 59 -1.18 19.12 -15.63
C ASN A 59 -2.66 19.27 -15.24
N TRP A 60 -2.91 19.38 -13.95
CA TRP A 60 -4.25 19.41 -13.37
C TRP A 60 -4.95 20.78 -13.47
N HIS A 61 -4.28 21.80 -14.01
CA HIS A 61 -4.90 23.11 -14.27
C HIS A 61 -5.83 23.08 -15.50
N THR A 62 -5.61 22.14 -16.42
CA THR A 62 -6.41 21.96 -17.65
C THR A 62 -6.85 20.50 -17.80
N THR A 63 -7.77 20.24 -18.74
CA THR A 63 -8.20 18.87 -19.10
C THR A 63 -7.30 18.20 -20.13
N GLN A 64 -6.39 18.94 -20.75
CA GLN A 64 -5.65 18.50 -21.94
C GLN A 64 -4.87 17.19 -21.70
N ASP A 65 -4.15 17.07 -20.58
CA ASP A 65 -3.41 15.84 -20.28
C ASP A 65 -4.33 14.63 -20.06
N PHE A 66 -5.51 14.85 -19.46
CA PHE A 66 -6.51 13.80 -19.22
C PHE A 66 -7.14 13.31 -20.53
N MET A 67 -7.06 14.08 -21.59
CA MET A 67 -7.58 13.76 -22.94
C MET A 67 -6.52 13.13 -23.84
N ARG A 68 -5.27 12.98 -23.39
CA ARG A 68 -4.11 12.51 -24.19
C ARG A 68 -4.37 11.21 -24.95
N PHE A 69 -5.04 10.27 -24.33
CA PHE A 69 -5.34 8.96 -24.93
C PHE A 69 -6.81 8.80 -25.41
N GLY A 70 -7.63 9.85 -25.28
CA GLY A 70 -9.08 9.74 -25.45
C GLY A 70 -9.75 9.08 -24.21
N CYS A 71 -11.06 8.86 -24.31
CA CYS A 71 -11.77 8.09 -23.29
C CYS A 71 -11.36 6.61 -23.40
N PRO A 72 -10.96 5.94 -22.31
CA PRO A 72 -10.66 4.51 -22.36
C PRO A 72 -11.92 3.69 -22.67
N ARG A 73 -11.73 2.50 -23.22
CA ARG A 73 -12.84 1.58 -23.54
C ARG A 73 -13.57 1.10 -22.29
N LEU A 74 -12.85 0.86 -21.19
CA LEU A 74 -13.39 0.30 -19.95
C LEU A 74 -13.45 1.33 -18.82
N ALA A 75 -12.32 1.85 -18.34
CA ALA A 75 -12.32 2.80 -17.23
C ALA A 75 -11.04 3.64 -17.11
N PHE A 76 -11.17 4.81 -16.48
CA PHE A 76 -10.06 5.50 -15.84
C PHE A 76 -9.79 4.90 -14.47
N LEU A 77 -8.51 4.69 -14.14
CA LEU A 77 -8.04 4.24 -12.84
C LEU A 77 -7.22 5.36 -12.21
N VAL A 78 -7.60 5.85 -11.03
CA VAL A 78 -7.02 7.06 -10.45
C VAL A 78 -6.46 6.82 -9.06
N THR A 79 -5.22 7.28 -8.82
CA THR A 79 -4.56 7.23 -7.51
C THR A 79 -3.81 8.53 -7.20
N GLY A 80 -3.66 8.84 -5.92
CA GLY A 80 -2.81 9.94 -5.45
C GLY A 80 -1.30 9.64 -5.53
N GLY A 81 -0.92 8.38 -5.81
CA GLY A 81 0.46 7.90 -5.79
C GLY A 81 0.72 6.91 -4.64
N ASN A 82 2.00 6.62 -4.39
CA ASN A 82 2.44 5.70 -3.33
C ASN A 82 2.18 6.22 -1.92
N ILE A 83 2.12 7.55 -1.77
CA ILE A 83 1.75 8.20 -0.52
C ILE A 83 0.57 9.14 -0.73
N ASP A 84 -0.07 9.52 0.35
CA ASP A 84 -1.13 10.52 0.37
C ASP A 84 -0.62 11.88 -0.13
N SER A 85 -1.34 12.54 -1.02
CA SER A 85 -0.91 13.81 -1.63
C SER A 85 -0.69 14.93 -0.61
N MET A 86 -1.52 14.99 0.45
CA MET A 86 -1.36 15.97 1.51
C MET A 86 -0.11 15.70 2.36
N VAL A 87 0.21 14.40 2.61
CA VAL A 87 1.44 14.00 3.30
C VAL A 87 2.67 14.26 2.43
N ALA A 88 2.56 14.12 1.12
CA ALA A 88 3.63 14.48 0.17
C ALA A 88 3.93 15.99 0.20
N HIS A 89 2.90 16.81 0.35
CA HIS A 89 3.04 18.26 0.27
C HIS A 89 3.37 18.96 1.58
N TYR A 90 2.91 18.41 2.71
CA TYR A 90 2.98 19.09 4.00
C TYR A 90 3.66 18.24 5.07
N THR A 91 4.34 18.93 5.98
CA THR A 91 4.82 18.35 7.23
C THR A 91 3.66 18.21 8.24
N SER A 92 3.90 17.50 9.35
CA SER A 92 2.94 17.44 10.48
C SER A 92 2.63 18.82 11.09
N ALA A 93 3.52 19.80 10.92
CA ALA A 93 3.28 21.21 11.33
C ALA A 93 2.61 22.05 10.23
N LYS A 94 1.96 21.43 9.25
CA LYS A 94 1.27 22.06 8.10
C LYS A 94 2.17 22.96 7.24
N ARG A 95 3.49 22.82 7.30
CA ARG A 95 4.44 23.56 6.44
C ARG A 95 4.61 22.84 5.11
N LYS A 96 4.60 23.59 4.00
CA LYS A 96 4.90 23.02 2.68
C LYS A 96 6.29 22.41 2.65
N ARG A 97 6.40 21.23 2.03
CA ARG A 97 7.69 20.58 1.73
C ARG A 97 8.33 21.24 0.51
N ASN A 98 9.64 21.33 0.51
CA ASN A 98 10.42 21.89 -0.60
C ASN A 98 10.78 20.84 -1.65
N SER A 99 10.55 19.57 -1.37
CA SER A 99 10.84 18.45 -2.27
C SER A 99 9.73 17.41 -2.23
N ASP A 100 9.58 16.67 -3.33
CA ASP A 100 8.74 15.50 -3.46
C ASP A 100 9.56 14.39 -4.13
N LEU A 101 9.97 13.37 -3.37
CA LEU A 101 10.83 12.29 -3.85
C LEU A 101 10.18 11.46 -4.98
N TYR A 102 8.85 11.50 -5.10
CA TYR A 102 8.09 10.80 -6.14
C TYR A 102 7.88 11.64 -7.39
N SER A 103 8.51 12.79 -7.48
CA SER A 103 8.45 13.70 -8.63
C SER A 103 9.78 13.80 -9.35
N PRO A 104 9.81 14.13 -10.65
CA PRO A 104 11.04 14.31 -11.43
C PRO A 104 11.97 15.32 -10.76
N GLY A 105 13.25 14.94 -10.60
CA GLY A 105 14.26 15.74 -9.92
C GLY A 105 13.94 16.09 -8.48
N GLY A 106 13.00 15.41 -7.84
CA GLY A 106 12.54 15.71 -6.48
C GLY A 106 11.74 17.01 -6.37
N LYS A 107 11.22 17.55 -7.46
CA LYS A 107 10.54 18.84 -7.52
C LYS A 107 9.17 18.80 -6.87
N ALA A 108 8.94 19.63 -5.84
CA ALA A 108 7.63 19.78 -5.21
C ALA A 108 6.62 20.54 -6.09
N GLY A 109 5.31 20.28 -5.87
CA GLY A 109 4.20 21.04 -6.47
C GLY A 109 3.74 20.55 -7.83
N LEU A 110 4.21 19.39 -8.32
CA LEU A 110 3.73 18.80 -9.58
C LEU A 110 2.41 18.05 -9.40
N ARG A 111 2.11 17.50 -8.25
CA ARG A 111 0.79 16.94 -7.94
C ARG A 111 -0.09 17.97 -7.24
N PRO A 112 -1.43 17.93 -7.36
CA PRO A 112 -2.32 18.80 -6.61
C PRO A 112 -2.52 18.31 -5.17
N ASP A 113 -2.99 19.19 -4.30
CA ASP A 113 -3.57 18.79 -3.04
C ASP A 113 -4.81 17.91 -3.29
N ARG A 114 -4.98 16.85 -2.47
CA ARG A 114 -6.07 15.89 -2.63
C ARG A 114 -6.16 15.39 -4.08
N ALA A 115 -5.05 14.84 -4.55
CA ALA A 115 -4.82 14.53 -5.97
C ALA A 115 -5.94 13.68 -6.59
N VAL A 116 -6.43 12.67 -5.87
CA VAL A 116 -7.52 11.79 -6.37
C VAL A 116 -8.78 12.61 -6.70
N ILE A 117 -9.19 13.51 -5.81
CA ILE A 117 -10.38 14.35 -6.00
C ILE A 117 -10.18 15.29 -7.21
N THR A 118 -9.03 15.93 -7.28
CA THR A 118 -8.70 16.88 -8.36
C THR A 118 -8.67 16.18 -9.71
N TYR A 119 -8.04 15.01 -9.80
CA TYR A 119 -7.95 14.25 -11.05
C TYR A 119 -9.32 13.74 -11.51
N CYS A 120 -10.13 13.19 -10.61
CA CYS A 120 -11.48 12.74 -10.96
C CYS A 120 -12.35 13.88 -11.49
N ARG A 121 -12.29 15.06 -10.85
CA ARG A 121 -13.02 16.26 -11.34
C ARG A 121 -12.58 16.65 -12.74
N LYS A 122 -11.27 16.61 -13.04
CA LYS A 122 -10.77 16.90 -14.39
C LYS A 122 -11.18 15.86 -15.43
N ILE A 123 -11.26 14.58 -15.05
CA ILE A 123 -11.80 13.54 -15.93
C ILE A 123 -13.29 13.78 -16.19
N ARG A 124 -14.09 14.10 -15.16
CA ARG A 124 -15.53 14.41 -15.32
C ARG A 124 -15.77 15.64 -16.18
N GLU A 125 -14.90 16.67 -16.06
CA GLU A 125 -14.93 17.86 -16.92
C GLU A 125 -14.69 17.51 -18.39
N ALA A 126 -13.74 16.59 -18.67
CA ALA A 126 -13.41 16.15 -20.02
C ALA A 126 -14.41 15.09 -20.57
N TYR A 127 -14.83 14.17 -19.70
CA TYR A 127 -15.65 12.99 -20.03
C TYR A 127 -16.71 12.74 -18.95
N PRO A 128 -17.87 13.42 -19.02
CA PRO A 128 -18.89 13.38 -17.95
C PRO A 128 -19.38 11.98 -17.57
N ASN A 129 -19.45 11.07 -18.55
CA ASN A 129 -20.01 9.73 -18.40
C ASN A 129 -18.94 8.60 -18.36
N ALA A 130 -17.65 8.94 -18.32
CA ALA A 130 -16.62 7.92 -18.27
C ALA A 130 -16.66 7.13 -16.95
N ALA A 131 -16.39 5.83 -17.00
CA ALA A 131 -16.21 5.03 -15.80
C ALA A 131 -14.90 5.42 -15.08
N ILE A 132 -14.99 5.69 -13.77
CA ILE A 132 -13.85 6.09 -12.94
C ILE A 132 -13.77 5.19 -11.70
N ALA A 133 -12.71 4.43 -11.57
CA ALA A 133 -12.39 3.73 -10.33
C ALA A 133 -11.18 4.39 -9.65
N ILE A 134 -11.28 4.59 -8.34
CA ILE A 134 -10.21 5.17 -7.53
C ILE A 134 -9.60 4.13 -6.60
N GLY A 135 -8.31 4.29 -6.27
CA GLY A 135 -7.61 3.36 -5.38
C GLY A 135 -6.35 3.95 -4.77
N GLY A 136 -5.53 3.07 -4.20
CA GLY A 136 -4.30 3.44 -3.51
C GLY A 136 -4.51 3.95 -2.08
N LEU A 137 -3.43 4.41 -1.44
CA LEU A 137 -3.42 4.76 -0.02
C LEU A 137 -4.38 5.92 0.29
N GLU A 138 -4.34 6.99 -0.51
CA GLU A 138 -5.19 8.18 -0.32
C GLU A 138 -6.68 7.84 -0.34
N ALA A 139 -7.12 7.04 -1.32
CA ALA A 139 -8.51 6.60 -1.42
C ALA A 139 -8.88 5.63 -0.29
N SER A 140 -8.03 4.65 0.01
CA SER A 140 -8.28 3.65 1.05
C SER A 140 -8.51 4.27 2.43
N LEU A 141 -7.70 5.27 2.81
CA LEU A 141 -7.80 5.90 4.13
C LEU A 141 -8.95 6.91 4.24
N ARG A 142 -9.46 7.41 3.12
CA ARG A 142 -10.56 8.39 3.05
C ARG A 142 -11.89 7.83 2.55
N ARG A 143 -12.05 6.50 2.56
CA ARG A 143 -13.25 5.83 2.02
C ARG A 143 -14.55 6.09 2.78
N PHE A 144 -14.45 6.46 4.06
CA PHE A 144 -15.57 6.93 4.89
C PHE A 144 -15.49 8.43 5.13
N ALA A 145 -16.46 8.99 5.87
CA ALA A 145 -16.30 10.29 6.47
C ALA A 145 -15.03 10.29 7.34
N HIS A 146 -14.15 11.25 7.12
CA HIS A 146 -12.83 11.28 7.73
C HIS A 146 -12.45 12.67 8.19
N TYR A 147 -11.63 12.75 9.25
CA TYR A 147 -11.07 14.02 9.70
C TYR A 147 -9.94 14.46 8.78
N ASP A 148 -10.13 15.60 8.15
CA ASP A 148 -9.09 16.26 7.37
C ASP A 148 -8.28 17.18 8.30
N TYR A 149 -7.07 16.75 8.59
CA TYR A 149 -6.16 17.45 9.50
C TYR A 149 -5.79 18.86 9.02
N TRP A 150 -5.69 19.07 7.70
CA TRP A 150 -5.27 20.35 7.14
C TRP A 150 -6.37 21.42 7.20
N ASP A 151 -7.61 21.03 6.92
CA ASP A 151 -8.78 21.89 6.96
C ASP A 151 -9.46 21.94 8.35
N ASP A 152 -8.99 21.09 9.30
CA ASP A 152 -9.55 20.94 10.66
C ASP A 152 -11.08 20.68 10.66
N CYS A 153 -11.52 19.82 9.76
CA CYS A 153 -12.94 19.47 9.64
C CYS A 153 -13.12 17.98 9.24
N VAL A 154 -14.33 17.49 9.45
CA VAL A 154 -14.72 16.17 8.94
C VAL A 154 -15.24 16.34 7.51
N ARG A 155 -14.58 15.67 6.56
CA ARG A 155 -14.97 15.61 5.15
C ARG A 155 -15.81 14.36 4.87
N PRO A 156 -16.65 14.37 3.82
CA PRO A 156 -17.35 13.16 3.38
C PRO A 156 -16.39 12.11 2.85
N SER A 157 -16.90 10.93 2.52
CA SER A 157 -16.13 9.92 1.79
C SER A 157 -15.50 10.51 0.54
N ILE A 158 -14.25 10.14 0.25
CA ILE A 158 -13.56 10.54 -0.98
C ILE A 158 -14.32 10.13 -2.23
N LEU A 159 -15.11 9.04 -2.17
CA LEU A 159 -15.95 8.61 -3.29
C LEU A 159 -17.04 9.65 -3.59
N VAL A 160 -17.61 10.26 -2.56
CA VAL A 160 -18.58 11.37 -2.69
C VAL A 160 -17.89 12.64 -3.20
N ASP A 161 -16.75 13.00 -2.59
CA ASP A 161 -16.01 14.23 -2.92
C ASP A 161 -15.43 14.23 -4.34
N SER A 162 -14.99 13.06 -4.82
CA SER A 162 -14.36 12.93 -6.14
C SER A 162 -15.37 12.77 -7.28
N GLY A 163 -16.57 12.26 -6.99
CA GLY A 163 -17.55 11.88 -8.02
C GLY A 163 -17.11 10.67 -8.85
N ALA A 164 -16.21 9.83 -8.31
CA ALA A 164 -15.87 8.54 -8.91
C ALA A 164 -16.99 7.51 -8.69
N ASP A 165 -16.97 6.44 -9.49
CA ASP A 165 -18.05 5.44 -9.48
C ASP A 165 -17.76 4.30 -8.52
N LEU A 166 -16.47 3.89 -8.38
CA LEU A 166 -16.04 2.79 -7.54
C LEU A 166 -14.73 3.15 -6.82
N LEU A 167 -14.59 2.69 -5.59
CA LEU A 167 -13.35 2.80 -4.84
C LEU A 167 -12.84 1.40 -4.48
N MET A 168 -11.59 1.11 -4.84
CA MET A 168 -10.86 -0.08 -4.41
C MET A 168 -9.97 0.27 -3.22
N TYR A 169 -10.19 -0.38 -2.08
CA TYR A 169 -9.38 -0.13 -0.89
C TYR A 169 -8.49 -1.33 -0.54
N GLY A 170 -7.41 -1.06 0.14
CA GLY A 170 -6.43 -2.09 0.46
C GLY A 170 -5.50 -2.41 -0.72
N MET A 171 -5.01 -3.64 -0.75
CA MET A 171 -4.22 -4.16 -1.86
C MET A 171 -5.17 -4.51 -3.01
N GLY A 172 -4.90 -4.03 -4.19
CA GLY A 172 -5.86 -3.93 -5.29
C GLY A 172 -5.83 -5.05 -6.33
N GLU A 173 -5.03 -6.10 -6.14
CA GLU A 173 -4.77 -7.11 -7.17
C GLU A 173 -6.02 -7.92 -7.53
N HIS A 174 -6.75 -8.45 -6.55
CA HIS A 174 -8.00 -9.18 -6.79
C HIS A 174 -9.07 -8.25 -7.33
N GLN A 175 -9.22 -7.07 -6.71
CA GLN A 175 -10.25 -6.11 -7.12
C GLN A 175 -10.08 -5.66 -8.57
N ILE A 176 -8.86 -5.36 -9.01
CA ILE A 176 -8.64 -4.90 -10.39
C ILE A 176 -8.87 -6.01 -11.40
N THR A 177 -8.52 -7.25 -11.05
CA THR A 177 -8.77 -8.42 -11.89
C THR A 177 -10.27 -8.65 -12.11
N GLU A 178 -11.04 -8.67 -11.01
CA GLU A 178 -12.50 -8.85 -11.09
C GLU A 178 -13.19 -7.65 -11.76
N LEU A 179 -12.78 -6.42 -11.47
CA LEU A 179 -13.30 -5.22 -12.09
C LEU A 179 -13.08 -5.24 -13.60
N ALA A 180 -11.87 -5.55 -14.04
CA ALA A 180 -11.52 -5.59 -15.45
C ALA A 180 -12.34 -6.64 -16.22
N GLN A 181 -12.53 -7.80 -15.63
CA GLN A 181 -13.33 -8.88 -16.19
C GLN A 181 -14.80 -8.45 -16.33
N GLN A 182 -15.44 -7.95 -15.27
CA GLN A 182 -16.84 -7.55 -15.30
C GLN A 182 -17.10 -6.40 -16.28
N LEU A 183 -16.20 -5.41 -16.35
CA LEU A 183 -16.28 -4.34 -17.34
C LEU A 183 -16.13 -4.87 -18.77
N ALA A 184 -15.25 -5.82 -19.02
CA ALA A 184 -15.06 -6.45 -20.34
C ALA A 184 -16.26 -7.29 -20.76
N GLU A 185 -17.00 -7.88 -19.82
CA GLU A 185 -18.27 -8.57 -20.02
C GLU A 185 -19.43 -7.60 -20.30
N GLY A 186 -19.19 -6.28 -20.26
CA GLY A 186 -20.19 -5.25 -20.55
C GLY A 186 -21.05 -4.83 -19.36
N ILE A 187 -20.70 -5.26 -18.13
CA ILE A 187 -21.38 -4.81 -16.92
C ILE A 187 -20.99 -3.35 -16.66
N PRO A 188 -21.95 -2.40 -16.60
CA PRO A 188 -21.64 -1.02 -16.32
C PRO A 188 -21.06 -0.88 -14.90
N ILE A 189 -20.11 0.02 -14.70
CA ILE A 189 -19.42 0.18 -13.41
C ILE A 189 -20.40 0.43 -12.24
N SER A 190 -21.52 1.09 -12.47
CA SER A 190 -22.58 1.31 -11.48
C SER A 190 -23.32 0.02 -11.07
N GLY A 191 -23.24 -1.04 -11.87
CA GLY A 191 -23.79 -2.36 -11.57
C GLY A 191 -22.80 -3.27 -10.83
N ILE A 192 -21.53 -2.87 -10.71
CA ILE A 192 -20.47 -3.64 -10.06
C ILE A 192 -20.48 -3.35 -8.57
N THR A 193 -21.19 -4.15 -7.80
CA THR A 193 -21.43 -3.92 -6.35
C THR A 193 -20.93 -5.06 -5.46
N GLY A 194 -20.51 -6.20 -6.03
CA GLY A 194 -20.20 -7.44 -5.30
C GLY A 194 -18.72 -7.69 -5.02
N ILE A 195 -17.80 -6.90 -5.57
CA ILE A 195 -16.36 -7.14 -5.44
C ILE A 195 -15.91 -6.83 -4.01
N ARG A 196 -15.24 -7.79 -3.37
CA ARG A 196 -14.62 -7.58 -2.05
C ARG A 196 -13.52 -6.52 -2.14
N GLY A 197 -13.33 -5.75 -1.07
CA GLY A 197 -12.32 -4.69 -1.05
C GLY A 197 -12.72 -3.44 -1.84
N THR A 198 -14.03 -3.25 -2.11
CA THR A 198 -14.54 -2.07 -2.81
C THR A 198 -15.55 -1.28 -1.98
N CYS A 199 -15.72 0.00 -2.37
CA CYS A 199 -16.82 0.83 -1.90
C CYS A 199 -17.54 1.42 -3.11
N TYR A 200 -18.87 1.55 -2.98
CA TYR A 200 -19.74 2.16 -3.99
C TYR A 200 -20.84 3.00 -3.33
N LEU A 201 -21.50 3.83 -4.11
CA LEU A 201 -22.65 4.62 -3.68
C LEU A 201 -23.93 3.99 -4.22
N THR A 202 -24.96 3.94 -3.38
CA THR A 202 -26.28 3.45 -3.77
C THR A 202 -27.40 4.28 -3.14
N ASP A 203 -28.63 4.07 -3.59
CA ASP A 203 -29.78 4.64 -2.92
C ASP A 203 -30.06 3.90 -1.60
N PRO A 204 -30.55 4.56 -0.55
CA PRO A 204 -30.78 3.94 0.74
C PRO A 204 -31.69 2.69 0.71
N VAL A 205 -32.61 2.61 -0.25
CA VAL A 205 -33.50 1.45 -0.43
C VAL A 205 -32.76 0.18 -0.88
N ASN A 206 -31.60 0.32 -1.53
CA ASN A 206 -30.77 -0.77 -2.04
C ASN A 206 -29.65 -1.16 -1.07
N THR A 207 -29.76 -0.77 0.20
CA THR A 207 -28.73 -1.06 1.22
C THR A 207 -28.67 -2.56 1.51
N PRO A 208 -27.49 -3.20 1.52
CA PRO A 208 -27.35 -4.61 1.84
C PRO A 208 -27.90 -4.95 3.24
N TRP A 209 -28.67 -6.04 3.32
CA TRP A 209 -29.23 -6.50 4.60
C TRP A 209 -28.12 -7.00 5.52
N GLY A 210 -28.25 -6.72 6.83
CA GLY A 210 -27.29 -7.18 7.86
C GLY A 210 -25.98 -6.40 7.89
N ALA A 211 -25.86 -5.29 7.12
CA ALA A 211 -24.69 -4.44 7.14
C ALA A 211 -24.52 -3.72 8.49
N VAL A 212 -23.27 -3.47 8.86
CA VAL A 212 -22.92 -2.65 10.04
C VAL A 212 -23.13 -1.18 9.69
N GLN A 213 -24.11 -0.55 10.36
CA GLN A 213 -24.43 0.85 10.09
C GLN A 213 -23.62 1.79 10.98
N CYS A 214 -22.77 2.61 10.36
CA CYS A 214 -22.09 3.72 11.01
C CYS A 214 -23.04 4.92 11.18
N PRO A 215 -22.82 5.77 12.20
CA PRO A 215 -23.41 7.11 12.24
C PRO A 215 -23.19 7.83 10.92
N ASP A 216 -24.21 8.58 10.46
CA ASP A 216 -24.16 9.27 9.17
C ASP A 216 -23.14 10.42 9.13
N PHE A 217 -22.83 10.92 7.93
CA PHE A 217 -21.89 12.02 7.75
C PHE A 217 -22.28 13.27 8.54
N ALA A 218 -23.57 13.63 8.59
CA ALA A 218 -24.03 14.81 9.31
C ALA A 218 -23.84 14.68 10.84
N GLN A 219 -23.97 13.46 11.37
CA GLN A 219 -23.72 13.18 12.80
C GLN A 219 -22.21 13.23 13.10
N VAL A 220 -21.38 12.50 12.33
CA VAL A 220 -19.93 12.43 12.61
C VAL A 220 -19.22 13.77 12.40
N SER A 221 -19.77 14.65 11.57
CA SER A 221 -19.20 16.00 11.36
C SER A 221 -19.43 16.94 12.53
N ARG A 222 -20.39 16.66 13.42
CA ARG A 222 -20.78 17.54 14.53
C ARG A 222 -20.50 16.94 15.91
N ASP A 223 -20.47 15.62 16.02
CA ASP A 223 -20.31 14.90 17.28
C ASP A 223 -19.07 13.98 17.25
N LYS A 224 -18.08 14.31 18.09
CA LYS A 224 -16.85 13.54 18.25
C LYS A 224 -17.10 12.12 18.77
N ARG A 225 -18.16 11.87 19.55
CA ARG A 225 -18.52 10.51 20.01
C ARG A 225 -19.09 9.69 18.88
N ALA A 226 -19.95 10.28 18.04
CA ALA A 226 -20.43 9.64 16.81
C ALA A 226 -19.28 9.31 15.88
N TYR A 227 -18.30 10.21 15.71
CA TYR A 227 -17.08 9.97 14.94
C TYR A 227 -16.26 8.81 15.50
N ALA A 228 -16.01 8.80 16.81
CA ALA A 228 -15.28 7.70 17.47
C ALA A 228 -16.01 6.35 17.34
N LYS A 229 -17.34 6.34 17.42
CA LYS A 229 -18.16 5.13 17.18
C LYS A 229 -18.02 4.63 15.75
N ALA A 230 -18.11 5.52 14.75
CA ALA A 230 -17.93 5.17 13.35
C ALA A 230 -16.54 4.59 13.08
N THR A 231 -15.49 5.23 13.61
CA THR A 231 -14.11 4.77 13.49
C THR A 231 -13.95 3.38 14.11
N ARG A 232 -14.50 3.13 15.29
CA ARG A 232 -14.45 1.82 15.95
C ARG A 232 -15.14 0.75 15.12
N GLN A 233 -16.32 1.04 14.59
CA GLN A 233 -17.06 0.11 13.73
C GLN A 233 -16.29 -0.25 12.47
N GLN A 234 -15.64 0.74 11.82
CA GLN A 234 -14.77 0.52 10.66
C GLN A 234 -13.56 -0.36 11.01
N TYR A 235 -12.91 -0.09 12.14
CA TYR A 235 -11.77 -0.88 12.64
C TYR A 235 -12.13 -2.34 12.91
N ASP A 236 -13.28 -2.59 13.51
CA ASP A 236 -13.74 -3.94 13.84
C ASP A 236 -14.07 -4.77 12.58
N GLN A 237 -14.31 -4.12 11.43
CA GLN A 237 -14.62 -4.77 10.16
C GLN A 237 -13.44 -4.83 9.17
N GLN A 238 -12.19 -4.63 9.64
CA GLN A 238 -10.98 -4.69 8.79
C GLN A 238 -10.40 -6.11 8.60
N ASP A 239 -11.05 -7.11 9.17
CA ASP A 239 -10.58 -8.50 9.03
C ASP A 239 -11.16 -9.15 7.78
N GLU A 240 -10.31 -9.80 6.99
CA GLU A 240 -10.69 -10.42 5.72
C GLU A 240 -11.60 -11.66 5.90
N ILE A 241 -11.58 -12.31 7.07
CA ILE A 241 -12.38 -13.51 7.36
C ILE A 241 -13.71 -13.14 8.01
N SER A 242 -13.68 -12.30 9.05
CA SER A 242 -14.83 -11.97 9.87
C SER A 242 -15.48 -10.62 9.55
N GLY A 243 -14.86 -9.81 8.72
CA GLY A 243 -15.37 -8.49 8.34
C GLY A 243 -16.70 -8.56 7.59
N LYS A 244 -17.59 -7.64 7.92
CA LYS A 244 -18.93 -7.50 7.32
C LYS A 244 -18.99 -6.29 6.42
N VAL A 245 -20.06 -6.20 5.64
CA VAL A 245 -20.43 -4.98 4.93
C VAL A 245 -20.63 -3.85 5.93
N VAL A 246 -20.06 -2.68 5.64
CA VAL A 246 -20.22 -1.46 6.46
C VAL A 246 -20.89 -0.38 5.62
N ILE A 247 -21.86 0.31 6.20
CA ILE A 247 -22.57 1.38 5.51
C ILE A 247 -22.51 2.69 6.28
N GLN A 248 -22.48 3.80 5.53
CA GLN A 248 -22.55 5.15 6.09
C GLN A 248 -23.36 6.06 5.16
N ARG A 249 -24.34 6.75 5.72
CA ARG A 249 -25.18 7.67 4.94
C ARG A 249 -24.48 9.01 4.70
N HIS A 250 -24.53 9.47 3.45
CA HIS A 250 -24.03 10.77 2.98
C HIS A 250 -25.15 11.51 2.23
N GLY A 251 -25.93 12.31 2.95
CA GLY A 251 -27.09 13.01 2.38
C GLY A 251 -28.15 12.01 1.89
N ASP A 252 -28.46 12.06 0.61
CA ASP A 252 -29.41 11.18 -0.09
C ASP A 252 -28.81 9.83 -0.54
N LYS A 253 -27.49 9.67 -0.46
CA LYS A 253 -26.79 8.43 -0.86
C LYS A 253 -26.32 7.61 0.35
N MET A 254 -26.21 6.31 0.11
CA MET A 254 -25.60 5.35 1.02
C MET A 254 -24.25 4.91 0.47
N LEU A 255 -23.18 5.18 1.22
CA LEU A 255 -21.89 4.55 0.98
C LEU A 255 -21.95 3.12 1.49
N VAL A 256 -21.58 2.17 0.65
CA VAL A 256 -21.45 0.75 1.00
C VAL A 256 -20.00 0.36 0.87
N GLN A 257 -19.41 -0.18 1.92
CA GLN A 257 -18.10 -0.85 1.89
C GLN A 257 -18.32 -2.35 1.93
N ASN A 258 -17.91 -3.06 0.91
CA ASN A 258 -17.83 -4.52 0.92
C ASN A 258 -16.78 -5.02 1.93
N PRO A 259 -16.85 -6.28 2.40
CA PRO A 259 -15.80 -6.85 3.22
C PRO A 259 -14.41 -6.72 2.58
N PRO A 260 -13.32 -6.67 3.35
CA PRO A 260 -11.97 -6.60 2.79
C PRO A 260 -11.72 -7.75 1.80
N ALA A 261 -10.93 -7.48 0.75
CA ALA A 261 -10.43 -8.53 -0.12
C ALA A 261 -9.64 -9.58 0.67
N LEU A 262 -9.65 -10.81 0.23
CA LEU A 262 -8.77 -11.84 0.78
C LEU A 262 -7.33 -11.49 0.43
N SER A 263 -6.43 -11.79 1.35
CA SER A 263 -4.99 -11.69 1.08
C SER A 263 -4.61 -12.66 -0.04
N LEU A 264 -3.67 -12.26 -0.90
CA LEU A 264 -3.12 -13.15 -1.92
C LEU A 264 -2.53 -14.42 -1.27
N THR A 265 -2.68 -15.55 -1.93
CA THR A 265 -1.88 -16.75 -1.59
C THR A 265 -0.40 -16.51 -1.89
N GLN A 266 0.47 -17.39 -1.45
CA GLN A 266 1.90 -17.30 -1.78
C GLN A 266 2.13 -17.37 -3.28
N GLU A 267 1.43 -18.26 -3.98
CA GLU A 267 1.53 -18.45 -5.44
C GLU A 267 1.07 -17.22 -6.21
N GLU A 268 -0.04 -16.60 -5.78
CA GLU A 268 -0.54 -15.36 -6.38
C GLU A 268 0.43 -14.20 -6.14
N LEU A 269 0.98 -14.11 -4.92
CA LEU A 269 1.95 -13.08 -4.58
C LEU A 269 3.25 -13.26 -5.40
N ASP A 270 3.73 -14.48 -5.53
CA ASP A 270 4.89 -14.81 -6.39
C ASP A 270 4.63 -14.46 -7.85
N ALA A 271 3.41 -14.74 -8.35
CA ALA A 271 3.03 -14.38 -9.71
C ALA A 271 3.06 -12.86 -9.93
N VAL A 272 2.58 -12.06 -8.97
CA VAL A 272 2.65 -10.59 -9.02
C VAL A 272 4.11 -10.12 -9.12
N TYR A 273 5.03 -10.66 -8.30
CA TYR A 273 6.44 -10.24 -8.33
C TYR A 273 7.23 -10.80 -9.51
N ARG A 274 6.70 -11.80 -10.21
CA ARG A 274 7.28 -12.34 -11.46
C ARG A 274 6.97 -11.49 -12.69
N LEU A 275 5.97 -10.61 -12.61
CA LEU A 275 5.59 -9.72 -13.71
C LEU A 275 6.79 -8.93 -14.26
N PRO A 276 6.74 -8.52 -15.54
CA PRO A 276 7.91 -7.97 -16.24
C PRO A 276 8.16 -6.50 -15.87
N TYR A 277 8.56 -6.22 -14.65
CA TYR A 277 8.97 -4.86 -14.24
C TYR A 277 10.32 -4.48 -14.81
N THR A 278 10.46 -3.22 -15.27
CA THR A 278 11.75 -2.66 -15.70
C THR A 278 12.68 -2.33 -14.53
N ARG A 279 12.14 -2.15 -13.32
CA ARG A 279 12.82 -1.67 -12.10
C ARG A 279 13.49 -0.31 -12.26
N CYS A 280 12.95 0.53 -13.11
CA CYS A 280 13.46 1.86 -13.42
C CYS A 280 12.35 2.90 -13.45
N ALA A 281 12.75 4.17 -13.31
CA ALA A 281 11.89 5.28 -13.68
C ALA A 281 11.83 5.39 -15.21
N HIS A 282 10.74 5.94 -15.74
CA HIS A 282 10.59 6.12 -17.17
C HIS A 282 11.67 7.10 -17.71
N PRO A 283 12.33 6.81 -18.85
CA PRO A 283 13.44 7.60 -19.37
C PRO A 283 13.09 9.07 -19.69
N MET A 284 11.80 9.40 -19.83
CA MET A 284 11.39 10.80 -20.04
C MET A 284 11.83 11.74 -18.92
N TYR A 285 12.21 11.21 -17.76
CA TYR A 285 12.64 11.98 -16.59
C TYR A 285 14.16 12.17 -16.50
N ASP A 286 14.97 11.51 -17.36
CA ASP A 286 16.45 11.53 -17.26
C ASP A 286 16.99 12.97 -17.33
N LYS A 287 16.48 13.78 -18.26
CA LYS A 287 16.86 15.20 -18.40
C LYS A 287 16.40 16.10 -17.26
N GLN A 288 15.50 15.60 -16.42
CA GLN A 288 14.94 16.32 -15.27
C GLN A 288 15.60 15.91 -13.94
N GLY A 289 16.63 15.05 -13.98
CA GLY A 289 17.32 14.53 -12.80
C GLY A 289 16.75 13.22 -12.27
N GLY A 290 16.00 12.47 -13.09
CA GLY A 290 15.42 11.18 -12.70
C GLY A 290 14.28 11.31 -11.69
N VAL A 291 13.99 10.23 -10.95
CA VAL A 291 12.98 10.18 -9.88
C VAL A 291 13.66 9.64 -8.61
N PRO A 292 13.90 10.47 -7.59
CA PRO A 292 14.71 10.08 -6.43
C PRO A 292 14.22 8.82 -5.67
N SER A 293 12.90 8.61 -5.61
CA SER A 293 12.32 7.46 -4.90
C SER A 293 12.77 6.10 -5.45
N ILE A 294 13.26 6.00 -6.69
CA ILE A 294 13.75 4.73 -7.22
C ILE A 294 15.05 4.29 -6.56
N GLU A 295 15.90 5.23 -6.13
CA GLU A 295 17.21 4.95 -5.54
C GLU A 295 17.09 4.12 -4.26
N GLU A 296 16.02 4.34 -3.49
CA GLU A 296 15.76 3.62 -2.24
C GLU A 296 15.32 2.17 -2.46
N VAL A 297 14.65 1.88 -3.59
CA VAL A 297 13.99 0.59 -3.79
C VAL A 297 14.53 -0.22 -4.97
N GLN A 298 15.33 0.36 -5.87
CA GLN A 298 15.78 -0.30 -7.10
C GLN A 298 16.39 -1.68 -6.85
N PHE A 299 17.23 -1.78 -5.83
CA PHE A 299 17.91 -3.02 -5.41
C PHE A 299 17.36 -3.58 -4.09
N SER A 300 16.10 -3.32 -3.81
CA SER A 300 15.40 -3.84 -2.64
C SER A 300 14.41 -4.93 -3.04
N ILE A 301 14.18 -5.87 -2.14
CA ILE A 301 13.27 -7.01 -2.31
C ILE A 301 12.22 -6.95 -1.21
N ALA A 302 10.96 -6.78 -1.60
CA ALA A 302 9.85 -6.94 -0.66
C ALA A 302 9.46 -8.42 -0.59
N HIS A 303 9.55 -9.02 0.61
CA HIS A 303 9.29 -10.45 0.76
C HIS A 303 7.97 -10.78 1.45
N ASN A 304 7.32 -9.79 2.07
CA ASN A 304 6.06 -9.99 2.78
C ASN A 304 5.11 -8.79 2.62
N ARG A 305 3.85 -8.99 3.01
CA ARG A 305 2.80 -7.99 3.13
C ARG A 305 2.01 -8.20 4.40
N GLY A 306 1.29 -7.16 4.84
CA GLY A 306 0.48 -7.17 6.06
C GLY A 306 1.29 -6.88 7.33
N CYS A 307 0.59 -6.56 8.41
CA CYS A 307 1.23 -6.32 9.71
C CYS A 307 0.24 -6.58 10.86
N PHE A 308 0.48 -7.61 11.66
CA PHE A 308 -0.34 -7.92 12.83
C PHE A 308 0.00 -7.08 14.07
N GLY A 309 1.03 -6.22 13.99
CA GLY A 309 1.34 -5.26 15.05
C GLY A 309 0.18 -4.33 15.38
N TYR A 310 -0.56 -3.89 14.36
CA TYR A 310 -1.82 -3.15 14.47
C TYR A 310 -1.76 -1.98 15.45
N CYS A 311 -0.67 -1.18 15.38
CA CYS A 311 -0.51 0.03 16.18
C CYS A 311 -1.63 1.03 15.84
N ASN A 312 -2.17 1.72 16.83
CA ASN A 312 -3.38 2.55 16.70
C ASN A 312 -3.21 3.76 15.76
N PHE A 313 -1.98 4.18 15.50
CA PHE A 313 -1.65 5.31 14.62
C PHE A 313 -1.24 4.88 13.21
N CYS A 314 -1.07 3.58 12.96
CA CYS A 314 -0.42 3.09 11.73
C CYS A 314 -1.44 2.74 10.65
N SER A 315 -1.27 3.31 9.46
CA SER A 315 -2.11 3.04 8.30
C SER A 315 -1.81 1.70 7.60
N ILE A 316 -0.66 1.10 7.84
CA ILE A 316 -0.22 -0.12 7.15
C ILE A 316 -1.25 -1.25 7.33
N ALA A 317 -1.66 -1.53 8.56
CA ALA A 317 -2.63 -2.59 8.82
C ALA A 317 -4.03 -2.28 8.25
N LEU A 318 -4.38 -1.00 8.10
CA LEU A 318 -5.65 -0.57 7.48
C LEU A 318 -5.62 -0.67 5.96
N HIS A 319 -4.43 -0.60 5.35
CA HIS A 319 -4.27 -0.68 3.90
C HIS A 319 -3.86 -2.09 3.45
N GLN A 320 -2.87 -2.72 4.08
CA GLN A 320 -2.37 -4.03 3.69
C GLN A 320 -3.01 -5.21 4.44
N GLY A 321 -3.83 -4.93 5.46
CA GLY A 321 -4.41 -5.95 6.32
C GLY A 321 -3.48 -6.36 7.47
N ARG A 322 -4.01 -7.24 8.33
CA ARG A 322 -3.32 -7.77 9.52
C ARG A 322 -2.74 -9.17 9.32
N ARG A 323 -3.13 -9.86 8.26
CA ARG A 323 -2.58 -11.17 7.90
C ARG A 323 -1.25 -10.99 7.20
N ILE A 324 -0.27 -11.80 7.59
CA ILE A 324 1.01 -11.85 6.90
C ILE A 324 0.89 -12.80 5.72
N THR A 325 1.29 -12.33 4.56
CA THR A 325 1.49 -13.13 3.35
C THR A 325 2.92 -12.96 2.88
N CYS A 326 3.56 -14.06 2.52
CA CYS A 326 4.98 -14.08 2.16
C CYS A 326 5.18 -14.68 0.79
N ARG A 327 6.19 -14.20 0.12
CA ARG A 327 6.70 -14.79 -1.11
C ARG A 327 7.49 -16.07 -0.78
N SER A 328 7.51 -16.99 -1.72
CA SER A 328 8.39 -18.16 -1.65
C SER A 328 9.86 -17.76 -1.71
N GLU A 329 10.72 -18.59 -1.18
CA GLU A 329 12.16 -18.40 -1.27
C GLU A 329 12.62 -18.36 -2.73
N GLU A 330 12.08 -19.22 -3.57
CA GLU A 330 12.39 -19.29 -5.01
C GLU A 330 12.08 -17.95 -5.69
N SER A 331 10.92 -17.37 -5.45
CA SER A 331 10.52 -16.08 -6.01
C SER A 331 11.48 -14.97 -5.61
N ILE A 332 11.93 -14.95 -4.35
CA ILE A 332 12.89 -13.97 -3.82
C ILE A 332 14.27 -14.15 -4.49
N LEU A 333 14.75 -15.36 -4.62
CA LEU A 333 16.04 -15.67 -5.26
C LEU A 333 16.03 -15.38 -6.77
N GLU A 334 14.91 -15.64 -7.46
CA GLU A 334 14.72 -15.27 -8.87
C GLU A 334 14.79 -13.76 -9.07
N GLU A 335 14.14 -12.99 -8.20
CA GLU A 335 14.21 -11.52 -8.26
C GLU A 335 15.63 -11.01 -7.97
N ALA A 336 16.32 -11.60 -6.99
CA ALA A 336 17.71 -11.25 -6.70
C ALA A 336 18.64 -11.47 -7.91
N LYS A 337 18.46 -12.57 -8.65
CA LYS A 337 19.22 -12.84 -9.88
C LYS A 337 18.95 -11.78 -10.95
N LYS A 338 17.70 -11.30 -11.09
CA LYS A 338 17.37 -10.20 -12.02
C LYS A 338 18.04 -8.90 -11.58
N ILE A 339 18.06 -8.60 -10.26
CA ILE A 339 18.74 -7.43 -9.70
C ILE A 339 20.25 -7.49 -9.97
N ILE A 340 20.89 -8.63 -9.75
CA ILE A 340 22.33 -8.86 -9.96
C ILE A 340 22.72 -8.63 -11.42
N ALA A 341 21.85 -8.98 -12.35
CA ALA A 341 22.08 -8.79 -13.79
C ALA A 341 21.91 -7.32 -14.26
N MET A 342 21.45 -6.40 -13.41
CA MET A 342 21.30 -4.99 -13.79
C MET A 342 22.66 -4.30 -13.92
N PRO A 343 22.88 -3.48 -14.97
CA PRO A 343 24.21 -2.90 -15.26
C PRO A 343 24.78 -2.03 -14.14
N ASN A 344 23.93 -1.39 -13.34
CA ASN A 344 24.32 -0.49 -12.24
C ASN A 344 24.35 -1.17 -10.87
N PHE A 345 24.14 -2.47 -10.78
CA PHE A 345 24.24 -3.21 -9.54
C PHE A 345 25.71 -3.31 -9.07
N LYS A 346 25.98 -2.89 -7.83
CA LYS A 346 27.35 -2.83 -7.25
C LYS A 346 27.62 -3.91 -6.22
N GLY A 347 26.73 -4.89 -6.10
CA GLY A 347 26.84 -6.00 -5.14
C GLY A 347 26.05 -5.79 -3.83
N TYR A 348 25.24 -4.77 -3.74
CA TYR A 348 24.50 -4.44 -2.52
C TYR A 348 22.99 -4.61 -2.72
N ILE A 349 22.38 -5.57 -2.03
CA ILE A 349 20.92 -5.62 -1.88
C ILE A 349 20.59 -4.68 -0.72
N HIS A 350 19.87 -3.60 -1.04
CA HIS A 350 19.66 -2.48 -0.13
C HIS A 350 18.68 -2.80 1.00
N ASP A 351 17.71 -3.66 0.75
CA ASP A 351 16.72 -4.10 1.73
C ASP A 351 16.12 -5.44 1.31
N VAL A 352 15.99 -6.35 2.27
CA VAL A 352 15.13 -7.52 2.13
C VAL A 352 14.04 -7.36 3.18
N GLY A 353 12.97 -6.66 2.82
CA GLY A 353 12.05 -6.09 3.78
C GLY A 353 10.58 -6.18 3.40
N GLY A 354 9.80 -5.33 4.05
CA GLY A 354 8.37 -5.23 3.89
C GLY A 354 7.76 -4.27 4.92
N PRO A 355 6.45 -4.31 5.17
CA PRO A 355 5.80 -3.48 6.18
C PRO A 355 6.38 -3.65 7.58
N THR A 356 6.86 -4.85 7.86
CA THR A 356 7.65 -5.24 9.03
C THR A 356 8.61 -6.34 8.56
N ALA A 357 9.90 -6.05 8.52
CA ALA A 357 10.86 -6.91 7.84
C ALA A 357 10.94 -8.33 8.41
N ASN A 358 10.84 -8.49 9.72
CA ASN A 358 10.98 -9.78 10.37
C ASN A 358 9.67 -10.58 10.54
N PHE A 359 8.60 -10.23 9.83
CA PHE A 359 7.37 -11.03 9.83
C PHE A 359 7.32 -11.96 8.62
N ARG A 360 7.34 -13.27 8.86
CA ARG A 360 7.13 -14.28 7.82
C ARG A 360 6.03 -15.28 8.14
N LEU A 361 5.57 -15.32 9.38
CA LEU A 361 4.53 -16.23 9.82
C LEU A 361 3.24 -15.49 10.16
N PRO A 362 2.07 -16.15 10.07
CA PRO A 362 0.86 -15.70 10.72
C PRO A 362 1.10 -15.51 12.22
N SER A 363 0.41 -14.55 12.84
CA SER A 363 0.58 -14.31 14.28
C SER A 363 0.25 -15.53 15.13
N CYS A 364 -0.69 -16.38 14.70
CA CYS A 364 -1.04 -17.65 15.35
C CYS A 364 -1.87 -18.55 14.43
N LYS A 365 -2.00 -19.83 14.77
CA LYS A 365 -2.79 -20.81 14.01
C LYS A 365 -4.27 -20.44 13.84
N LYS A 366 -4.84 -19.74 14.84
CA LYS A 366 -6.24 -19.32 14.83
C LYS A 366 -6.52 -18.28 13.74
N GLN A 367 -5.54 -17.45 13.39
CA GLN A 367 -5.72 -16.36 12.43
C GLN A 367 -6.21 -16.85 11.06
N ALA A 368 -5.72 -18.00 10.60
CA ALA A 368 -6.06 -18.54 9.29
C ALA A 368 -7.53 -18.95 9.14
N THR A 369 -8.17 -19.37 10.24
CA THR A 369 -9.53 -19.94 10.22
C THR A 369 -10.60 -19.03 10.80
N HIS A 370 -10.26 -18.19 11.78
CA HIS A 370 -11.20 -17.37 12.52
C HIS A 370 -10.94 -15.86 12.34
N GLY A 371 -9.89 -15.50 11.60
CA GLY A 371 -9.44 -14.12 11.49
C GLY A 371 -8.77 -13.60 12.75
N MET A 372 -8.60 -12.29 12.83
CA MET A 372 -7.92 -11.62 13.93
C MET A 372 -8.84 -11.44 15.15
N CYS A 373 -8.27 -11.57 16.33
CA CYS A 373 -9.03 -11.36 17.57
C CYS A 373 -9.56 -9.92 17.67
N PRO A 374 -10.87 -9.73 17.87
CA PRO A 374 -11.44 -8.40 18.08
C PRO A 374 -10.85 -7.74 19.34
N GLY A 375 -10.46 -6.47 19.23
CA GLY A 375 -9.98 -5.67 20.37
C GLY A 375 -8.66 -6.12 20.99
N LYS A 376 -7.98 -7.13 20.46
CA LYS A 376 -6.68 -7.60 20.94
C LYS A 376 -5.56 -7.30 19.96
N LYS A 377 -4.38 -7.03 20.52
CA LYS A 377 -3.10 -6.94 19.79
C LYS A 377 -2.25 -8.16 20.07
N CYS A 378 -1.48 -8.59 19.07
CA CYS A 378 -0.66 -9.80 19.20
C CYS A 378 0.64 -9.55 19.96
N LEU A 379 1.09 -8.27 19.99
CA LEU A 379 2.40 -7.88 20.54
C LEU A 379 2.32 -6.83 21.65
N ALA A 380 1.15 -6.26 21.93
CA ALA A 380 1.02 -5.17 22.89
C ALA A 380 -0.11 -5.41 23.90
N PRO A 381 0.07 -4.99 25.19
CA PRO A 381 1.30 -4.46 25.78
C PRO A 381 2.40 -5.52 25.90
N GLU A 382 2.04 -6.80 25.93
CA GLU A 382 2.92 -7.97 25.98
C GLU A 382 2.55 -8.95 24.86
N PRO A 383 3.50 -9.81 24.41
CA PRO A 383 3.23 -10.83 23.42
C PRO A 383 2.11 -11.79 23.84
N CYS A 384 1.18 -12.06 22.93
CA CYS A 384 0.09 -13.02 23.16
C CYS A 384 0.66 -14.43 23.39
N LYS A 385 0.13 -15.18 24.36
CA LYS A 385 0.57 -16.56 24.65
C LYS A 385 0.45 -17.53 23.47
N ALA A 386 -0.41 -17.23 22.49
CA ALA A 386 -0.57 -18.03 21.27
C ALA A 386 0.26 -17.51 20.10
N LEU A 387 1.08 -16.48 20.31
CA LEU A 387 1.95 -15.91 19.26
C LEU A 387 2.94 -16.97 18.79
N GLN A 388 3.03 -17.09 17.47
CA GLN A 388 4.08 -17.90 16.82
C GLN A 388 5.25 -16.98 16.49
N VAL A 389 6.43 -17.31 16.98
CA VAL A 389 7.67 -16.57 16.73
C VAL A 389 8.67 -17.54 16.14
N ASP A 390 9.17 -17.26 14.95
CA ASP A 390 10.19 -18.05 14.26
C ASP A 390 10.82 -17.20 13.16
N HIS A 391 12.14 -17.04 13.18
CA HIS A 391 12.90 -16.32 12.17
C HIS A 391 13.72 -17.26 11.28
N THR A 392 13.62 -18.59 11.44
CA THR A 392 14.46 -19.57 10.74
C THR A 392 14.38 -19.45 9.23
N GLU A 393 13.17 -19.35 8.68
CA GLU A 393 12.97 -19.20 7.23
C GLU A 393 13.55 -17.88 6.72
N TYR A 394 13.34 -16.78 7.46
CA TYR A 394 13.87 -15.48 7.06
C TYR A 394 15.39 -15.47 7.05
N LEU A 395 16.00 -16.06 8.08
CA LEU A 395 17.45 -16.20 8.17
C LEU A 395 18.02 -17.08 7.03
N SER A 396 17.34 -18.18 6.70
CA SER A 396 17.71 -19.03 5.55
C SER A 396 17.75 -18.23 4.24
N ILE A 397 16.71 -17.41 3.98
CA ILE A 397 16.64 -16.55 2.79
C ILE A 397 17.81 -15.56 2.76
N LEU A 398 18.07 -14.87 3.86
CA LEU A 398 19.16 -13.91 3.95
C LEU A 398 20.52 -14.53 3.66
N ARG A 399 20.79 -15.72 4.22
CA ARG A 399 22.02 -16.49 4.00
C ARG A 399 22.16 -16.91 2.54
N LYS A 400 21.08 -17.39 1.91
CA LYS A 400 21.08 -17.78 0.48
C LYS A 400 21.30 -16.58 -0.43
N LEU A 401 20.70 -15.44 -0.13
CA LEU A 401 20.95 -14.19 -0.86
C LEU A 401 22.41 -13.74 -0.76
N ARG A 402 23.01 -13.82 0.42
CA ARG A 402 24.44 -13.52 0.62
C ARG A 402 25.37 -14.45 -0.16
N ALA A 403 24.97 -15.69 -0.34
CA ALA A 403 25.74 -16.71 -1.08
C ALA A 403 25.65 -16.56 -2.61
N LEU A 404 24.77 -15.70 -3.15
CA LEU A 404 24.66 -15.52 -4.59
C LEU A 404 25.90 -14.84 -5.19
N PRO A 405 26.45 -15.37 -6.31
CA PRO A 405 27.56 -14.73 -7.01
C PRO A 405 27.22 -13.28 -7.37
N GLY A 406 28.12 -12.36 -7.08
CA GLY A 406 27.94 -10.93 -7.34
C GLY A 406 27.32 -10.13 -6.17
N VAL A 407 26.80 -10.79 -5.13
CA VAL A 407 26.33 -10.14 -3.92
C VAL A 407 27.49 -9.99 -2.93
N LYS A 408 27.71 -8.78 -2.43
CA LYS A 408 28.71 -8.44 -1.41
C LYS A 408 28.07 -8.31 -0.03
N ARG A 409 26.89 -7.67 0.03
CA ARG A 409 26.15 -7.47 1.28
C ARG A 409 24.64 -7.48 1.01
N VAL A 410 23.91 -7.95 2.01
CA VAL A 410 22.44 -7.93 2.05
C VAL A 410 22.02 -7.17 3.29
N PHE A 411 21.33 -6.06 3.12
CA PHE A 411 20.90 -5.22 4.22
C PHE A 411 19.41 -5.36 4.52
N ILE A 412 19.03 -5.04 5.75
CA ILE A 412 17.65 -4.85 6.20
C ILE A 412 17.53 -3.39 6.63
N ARG A 413 16.81 -2.60 5.83
CA ARG A 413 16.53 -1.17 6.09
C ARG A 413 15.09 -0.92 6.53
N SER A 414 14.19 -1.83 6.21
CA SER A 414 12.81 -1.83 6.72
C SER A 414 12.77 -2.03 8.23
N GLY A 415 11.74 -1.47 8.88
CA GLY A 415 11.63 -1.53 10.33
C GLY A 415 11.53 -2.94 10.87
N ILE A 416 12.32 -3.23 11.89
CA ILE A 416 12.29 -4.47 12.66
C ILE A 416 11.35 -4.29 13.87
N ARG A 417 10.48 -5.29 14.09
CA ARG A 417 9.69 -5.39 15.33
C ARG A 417 10.56 -6.03 16.40
N PHE A 418 11.16 -5.20 17.22
CA PHE A 418 12.08 -5.62 18.29
C PHE A 418 11.37 -6.50 19.34
N ASP A 419 10.11 -6.22 19.65
CA ASP A 419 9.29 -7.01 20.56
C ASP A 419 8.99 -8.43 20.03
N TYR A 420 8.94 -8.62 18.71
CA TYR A 420 8.84 -9.93 18.09
C TYR A 420 10.19 -10.67 18.12
N VAL A 421 11.31 -9.97 17.95
CA VAL A 421 12.66 -10.52 18.12
C VAL A 421 12.87 -10.97 19.56
N MET A 422 12.55 -10.11 20.54
CA MET A 422 12.71 -10.43 21.97
C MET A 422 11.79 -11.57 22.46
N ALA A 423 10.73 -11.88 21.73
CA ALA A 423 9.85 -13.00 22.01
C ALA A 423 10.36 -14.33 21.39
N ASP A 424 11.40 -14.30 20.54
CA ASP A 424 12.04 -15.50 20.02
C ASP A 424 12.91 -16.13 21.10
N LYS A 425 12.87 -17.47 21.17
CA LYS A 425 13.71 -18.24 22.09
C LYS A 425 15.10 -18.52 21.50
N ASP A 426 15.21 -18.43 20.17
CA ASP A 426 16.48 -18.59 19.43
C ASP A 426 17.02 -17.20 19.08
N ASP A 427 18.19 -16.87 19.60
CA ASP A 427 18.83 -15.58 19.38
C ASP A 427 19.69 -15.50 18.11
N THR A 428 19.80 -16.63 17.36
CA THR A 428 20.62 -16.72 16.15
C THR A 428 20.27 -15.64 15.13
N PHE A 429 18.97 -15.41 14.91
CA PHE A 429 18.54 -14.35 14.00
C PHE A 429 19.02 -12.97 14.45
N PHE A 430 18.89 -12.66 15.74
CA PHE A 430 19.26 -11.35 16.25
C PHE A 430 20.76 -11.10 16.16
N LYS A 431 21.59 -12.07 16.51
CA LYS A 431 23.06 -12.03 16.39
C LYS A 431 23.48 -11.80 14.94
N GLU A 432 22.93 -12.56 14.00
CA GLU A 432 23.25 -12.41 12.56
C GLU A 432 22.70 -11.12 11.97
N LEU A 433 21.53 -10.65 12.42
CA LEU A 433 20.98 -9.36 12.03
C LEU A 433 21.99 -8.23 12.34
N VAL A 434 22.48 -8.17 13.59
CA VAL A 434 23.39 -7.12 14.04
C VAL A 434 24.73 -7.19 13.33
N SER A 435 25.33 -8.37 13.21
CA SER A 435 26.67 -8.54 12.61
C SER A 435 26.70 -8.43 11.09
N GLU A 436 25.62 -8.81 10.37
CA GLU A 436 25.69 -9.00 8.92
C GLU A 436 24.72 -8.14 8.11
N HIS A 437 23.59 -7.70 8.70
CA HIS A 437 22.49 -7.12 7.93
C HIS A 437 22.19 -5.66 8.27
N VAL A 438 22.84 -5.09 9.27
CA VAL A 438 22.70 -3.67 9.64
C VAL A 438 23.74 -2.81 8.93
N SER A 439 23.30 -1.74 8.25
CA SER A 439 24.16 -0.80 7.54
C SER A 439 24.47 0.45 8.36
N GLY A 440 24.89 0.30 9.62
CA GLY A 440 25.24 1.39 10.52
C GLY A 440 24.29 1.59 11.69
N GLN A 441 22.98 1.59 11.49
CA GLN A 441 21.98 1.73 12.58
C GLN A 441 20.87 0.71 12.43
N LEU A 442 20.55 -0.01 13.49
CA LEU A 442 19.35 -0.84 13.56
C LEU A 442 18.11 0.05 13.67
N LYS A 443 17.21 -0.06 12.68
CA LYS A 443 15.96 0.70 12.67
C LYS A 443 14.88 -0.01 13.46
N VAL A 444 14.63 0.46 14.65
CA VAL A 444 13.53 0.08 15.53
C VAL A 444 12.70 1.30 15.91
N ALA A 445 11.45 1.09 16.28
CA ALA A 445 10.52 2.18 16.55
C ALA A 445 9.83 1.97 17.91
N PRO A 446 10.47 2.37 19.04
CA PRO A 446 9.85 2.32 20.36
C PRO A 446 8.69 3.32 20.48
N GLU A 447 8.75 4.45 19.78
CA GLU A 447 7.77 5.54 19.62
C GLU A 447 7.71 6.47 20.84
N HIS A 448 7.68 5.97 22.06
CA HIS A 448 7.61 6.77 23.29
C HIS A 448 8.27 6.07 24.47
N VAL A 449 8.58 6.81 25.55
CA VAL A 449 9.19 6.29 26.80
C VAL A 449 8.16 6.02 27.91
N SER A 450 6.96 6.57 27.81
CA SER A 450 5.90 6.39 28.82
C SER A 450 4.98 5.23 28.44
N ASN A 451 4.85 4.23 29.33
CA ASN A 451 3.97 3.09 29.14
C ASN A 451 2.50 3.50 28.98
N VAL A 452 2.04 4.57 29.66
CA VAL A 452 0.68 5.11 29.50
C VAL A 452 0.43 5.57 28.06
N VAL A 453 1.43 6.16 27.40
CA VAL A 453 1.33 6.59 26.00
C VAL A 453 1.44 5.38 25.06
N LEU A 454 2.37 4.47 25.34
CA LEU A 454 2.56 3.23 24.56
C LEU A 454 1.30 2.37 24.55
N ASP A 455 0.58 2.27 25.66
CA ASP A 455 -0.73 1.60 25.71
C ASP A 455 -1.74 2.24 24.75
N LYS A 456 -1.80 3.59 24.70
CA LYS A 456 -2.67 4.31 23.75
C LYS A 456 -2.24 4.12 22.30
N MET A 457 -0.96 3.97 22.06
CA MET A 457 -0.41 3.68 20.72
C MET A 457 -0.57 2.21 20.33
N GLY A 458 -0.81 1.32 21.29
CA GLY A 458 -0.84 -0.14 21.08
C GLY A 458 0.55 -0.69 20.77
N LYS A 459 1.54 -0.23 21.52
CA LYS A 459 2.96 -0.64 21.44
C LYS A 459 3.34 -1.41 22.72
N PRO A 460 4.42 -2.22 22.67
CA PRO A 460 4.99 -2.83 23.87
C PRO A 460 5.49 -1.77 24.83
N HIS A 461 5.57 -2.10 26.11
CA HIS A 461 6.13 -1.24 27.13
C HIS A 461 7.61 -0.99 26.91
N ILE A 462 8.13 0.11 27.47
CA ILE A 462 9.49 0.59 27.20
C ILE A 462 10.57 -0.40 27.65
N GLU A 463 10.31 -1.18 28.69
CA GLU A 463 11.23 -2.18 29.23
C GLU A 463 11.62 -3.23 28.18
N CYS A 464 10.71 -3.57 27.26
CA CYS A 464 11.01 -4.46 26.14
C CYS A 464 12.05 -3.85 25.19
N TYR A 465 11.97 -2.54 24.97
CA TYR A 465 12.97 -1.84 24.14
C TYR A 465 14.32 -1.69 24.85
N GLU A 466 14.31 -1.39 26.14
CA GLU A 466 15.54 -1.31 26.95
C GLU A 466 16.28 -2.66 26.96
N ALA A 467 15.54 -3.76 27.13
CA ALA A 467 16.11 -5.11 27.02
C ALA A 467 16.71 -5.38 25.62
N CYS A 468 16.04 -4.93 24.56
CA CYS A 468 16.55 -5.05 23.19
C CYS A 468 17.85 -4.26 22.99
N LEU A 469 17.97 -3.06 23.56
CA LEU A 469 19.19 -2.26 23.49
C LEU A 469 20.37 -2.92 24.18
N LEU A 470 20.17 -3.43 25.39
CA LEU A 470 21.23 -4.14 26.14
C LEU A 470 21.70 -5.37 25.34
N TYR A 471 20.76 -6.16 24.83
CA TYR A 471 21.06 -7.33 24.02
C TYR A 471 21.81 -6.99 22.72
N THR A 472 21.52 -5.83 22.11
CA THR A 472 22.22 -5.35 20.91
C THR A 472 23.69 -5.02 21.20
N SER A 473 23.97 -4.44 22.36
CA SER A 473 25.34 -4.11 22.81
C SER A 473 26.15 -5.40 23.06
N ASP A 474 25.57 -6.35 23.78
CA ASP A 474 26.24 -7.63 24.08
C ASP A 474 26.52 -8.42 22.79
N ALA A 475 25.56 -8.49 21.84
CA ALA A 475 25.73 -9.16 20.56
C ALA A 475 26.78 -8.50 19.65
N ALA A 476 27.01 -7.19 19.79
CA ALA A 476 28.07 -6.48 19.06
C ALA A 476 29.47 -6.77 19.66
N ASP A 477 29.56 -6.88 20.97
CA ASP A 477 30.83 -7.19 21.67
C ASP A 477 31.26 -8.64 21.40
N ASP A 478 30.33 -9.60 21.33
CA ASP A 478 30.61 -11.00 20.98
C ASP A 478 31.09 -11.19 19.52
N SER A 479 30.96 -10.17 18.67
CA SER A 479 31.33 -10.23 17.24
C SER A 479 32.70 -9.61 16.93
N LEU A 480 33.40 -9.03 17.94
CA LEU A 480 34.76 -8.51 17.84
C LEU A 480 35.78 -9.53 18.31
#